data_c1f20e826218557a96fd746e4dbba979
#
_entry.id   c1f20e826218557a96fd746e4dbba979
#
_cell.length_a   1.000
_cell.length_b   1.000
_cell.length_c   1.000
_cell.angle_alpha   90.00
_cell.angle_beta   90.00
_cell.angle_gamma   90.00
#
_symmetry.space_group_name_H-M   'P 1'
#
loop_
_entity.id
_entity.type
_entity.pdbx_description
1 polymer ?
#
loop_
_entity_poly.entity_id
_entity_poly.type
_entity_poly.pdbx_seq_one_letter_code
_entity_poly.pdbx_strand_id
1 'polypeptide(L)'
;MQKSLMVIATALILNVSAAFAGPEGKYDVEGSNPGSGSSYSGTVSVQRTGDTFRVTWDIAGTRYVGTGIGDREFIAVSYRTGDATGLALYAATKDGWKGIWTYANGTKLGSEQWTEQ
;
A
#
# COMPACT_ATOMS: atom_id res chain seq x y z
N MET A 1 -4.80 44.96 0.96
CA MET A 1 -4.55 44.42 2.29
C MET A 1 -5.35 43.14 2.54
N GLN A 2 -6.64 43.23 2.48
CA GLN A 2 -7.47 42.05 2.71
C GLN A 2 -7.22 40.96 1.69
N LYS A 3 -6.89 41.33 0.48
CA LYS A 3 -6.65 40.35 -0.59
C LYS A 3 -5.51 39.39 -0.28
N SER A 4 -4.43 39.93 0.29
CA SER A 4 -3.28 39.08 0.63
C SER A 4 -3.59 38.03 1.63
N LEU A 5 -4.41 38.35 2.61
CA LEU A 5 -4.78 37.41 3.66
C LEU A 5 -5.55 36.22 3.11
N MET A 6 -6.46 36.46 2.18
CA MET A 6 -7.25 35.39 1.61
C MET A 6 -6.40 34.41 0.83
N VAL A 7 -5.43 34.91 0.08
CA VAL A 7 -4.55 34.06 -0.73
C VAL A 7 -3.73 33.12 0.18
N ILE A 8 -3.21 33.67 1.26
CA ILE A 8 -2.39 32.87 2.18
C ILE A 8 -3.20 31.74 2.80
N ALA A 9 -4.43 32.03 3.23
CA ALA A 9 -5.27 31.01 3.83
C ALA A 9 -5.54 29.86 2.87
N THR A 10 -5.80 30.17 1.61
CA THR A 10 -6.09 29.15 0.60
C THR A 10 -4.88 28.24 0.40
N ALA A 11 -3.70 28.79 0.32
CA ALA A 11 -2.49 27.99 0.13
C ALA A 11 -2.27 27.01 1.27
N LEU A 12 -2.49 27.44 2.51
CA LEU A 12 -2.32 26.59 3.66
C LEU A 12 -3.27 25.40 3.65
N ILE A 13 -4.53 25.63 3.27
CA ILE A 13 -5.51 24.57 3.21
C ILE A 13 -5.09 23.48 2.22
N LEU A 14 -4.63 23.87 1.06
CA LEU A 14 -4.19 22.92 0.04
C LEU A 14 -3.03 22.06 0.52
N ASN A 15 -2.06 22.67 1.18
CA ASN A 15 -0.89 21.94 1.67
C ASN A 15 -1.29 20.90 2.71
N VAL A 16 -2.17 21.25 3.61
CA VAL A 16 -2.62 20.33 4.65
C VAL A 16 -3.34 19.13 4.03
N SER A 17 -4.20 19.37 3.05
CA SER A 17 -4.94 18.29 2.40
C SER A 17 -3.99 17.29 1.74
N ALA A 18 -2.97 17.77 1.05
CA ALA A 18 -2.02 16.89 0.37
C ALA A 18 -1.21 16.06 1.34
N ALA A 19 -0.92 16.57 2.54
CA ALA A 19 -0.08 15.89 3.51
C ALA A 19 -0.73 14.66 4.14
N PHE A 20 -2.05 14.51 4.00
CA PHE A 20 -2.78 13.45 4.70
C PHE A 20 -3.39 12.41 3.77
N ALA A 21 -2.84 12.27 2.58
CA ALA A 21 -3.23 11.18 1.71
C ALA A 21 -2.86 9.87 2.40
N GLY A 22 -3.75 8.90 2.34
CA GLY A 22 -3.53 7.58 2.91
C GLY A 22 -2.66 6.72 1.99
N PRO A 23 -2.84 5.41 2.01
CA PRO A 23 -2.04 4.50 1.19
C PRO A 23 -2.43 4.50 -0.29
N GLU A 24 -3.43 5.27 -0.70
CA GLU A 24 -3.85 5.31 -2.10
C GLU A 24 -2.71 5.73 -3.01
N GLY A 25 -2.56 5.04 -4.14
CA GLY A 25 -1.54 5.37 -5.12
C GLY A 25 -1.00 4.14 -5.82
N LYS A 26 0.07 4.37 -6.58
CA LYS A 26 0.76 3.30 -7.30
C LYS A 26 2.19 3.22 -6.82
N TYR A 27 2.69 2.00 -6.70
CA TYR A 27 4.01 1.73 -6.14
C TYR A 27 4.71 0.65 -6.93
N ASP A 28 6.03 0.72 -6.93
CA ASP A 28 6.86 -0.41 -7.34
C ASP A 28 7.02 -1.35 -6.15
N VAL A 29 7.03 -2.64 -6.42
CA VAL A 29 7.11 -3.67 -5.39
C VAL A 29 8.38 -4.49 -5.56
N GLU A 30 9.07 -4.70 -4.45
CA GLU A 30 10.14 -5.68 -4.34
C GLU A 30 9.87 -6.52 -3.11
N GLY A 31 9.99 -7.82 -3.25
CA GLY A 31 9.68 -8.71 -2.13
C GLY A 31 10.45 -9.99 -2.14
N SER A 32 10.24 -10.76 -1.08
CA SER A 32 10.81 -12.09 -0.89
C SER A 32 9.72 -13.04 -0.49
N ASN A 33 9.74 -14.25 -1.05
CA ASN A 33 8.78 -15.28 -0.74
C ASN A 33 9.03 -15.90 0.63
N PRO A 34 7.99 -16.32 1.34
CA PRO A 34 8.16 -16.98 2.63
C PRO A 34 9.03 -18.22 2.50
N GLY A 35 9.95 -18.37 3.42
CA GLY A 35 10.78 -19.56 3.55
C GLY A 35 11.93 -19.63 2.58
N SER A 36 11.66 -19.63 1.29
CA SER A 36 12.70 -19.80 0.27
C SER A 36 13.62 -18.59 0.13
N GLY A 37 13.08 -17.41 0.46
CA GLY A 37 13.82 -16.17 0.26
C GLY A 37 13.97 -15.75 -1.18
N SER A 38 13.33 -16.43 -2.14
CA SER A 38 13.41 -16.03 -3.54
C SER A 38 12.77 -14.67 -3.73
N SER A 39 13.41 -13.83 -4.56
CA SER A 39 12.98 -12.44 -4.77
C SER A 39 11.95 -12.34 -5.89
N TYR A 40 11.13 -11.32 -5.82
CA TYR A 40 10.22 -10.97 -6.91
C TYR A 40 10.08 -9.45 -6.97
N SER A 41 9.59 -8.96 -8.11
CA SER A 41 9.28 -7.54 -8.29
C SER A 41 8.00 -7.39 -9.09
N GLY A 42 7.42 -6.21 -9.03
CA GLY A 42 6.19 -5.91 -9.76
C GLY A 42 5.67 -4.55 -9.37
N THR A 43 4.35 -4.40 -9.44
CA THR A 43 3.68 -3.15 -9.10
C THR A 43 2.47 -3.43 -8.22
N VAL A 44 2.05 -2.43 -7.47
CA VAL A 44 0.82 -2.49 -6.68
C VAL A 44 0.09 -1.17 -6.80
N SER A 45 -1.23 -1.23 -6.88
CA SER A 45 -2.07 -0.04 -6.79
C SER A 45 -3.03 -0.17 -5.63
N VAL A 46 -3.29 0.94 -4.94
CA VAL A 46 -4.19 1.00 -3.81
C VAL A 46 -5.26 2.04 -4.11
N GLN A 47 -6.51 1.64 -4.02
CA GLN A 47 -7.66 2.51 -4.24
C GLN A 47 -8.56 2.46 -3.02
N ARG A 48 -9.12 3.62 -2.66
CA ARG A 48 -10.10 3.66 -1.57
C ARG A 48 -11.44 3.15 -2.06
N THR A 49 -12.06 2.27 -1.28
CA THR A 49 -13.39 1.73 -1.57
C THR A 49 -14.25 1.87 -0.32
N GLY A 50 -14.80 3.07 -0.13
CA GLY A 50 -15.54 3.37 1.10
C GLY A 50 -14.58 3.46 2.28
N ASP A 51 -14.80 2.64 3.29
CA ASP A 51 -13.95 2.62 4.49
C ASP A 51 -12.76 1.66 4.35
N THR A 52 -12.67 0.97 3.23
CA THR A 52 -11.60 -0.01 2.99
C THR A 52 -10.78 0.40 1.79
N PHE A 53 -9.80 -0.45 1.44
CA PHE A 53 -8.97 -0.25 0.26
C PHE A 53 -9.00 -1.49 -0.61
N ARG A 54 -8.95 -1.28 -1.92
CA ARG A 54 -8.66 -2.36 -2.86
C ARG A 54 -7.19 -2.29 -3.20
N VAL A 55 -6.51 -3.40 -3.03
CA VAL A 55 -5.07 -3.50 -3.29
C VAL A 55 -4.88 -4.51 -4.41
N THR A 56 -4.23 -4.08 -5.49
CA THR A 56 -4.04 -4.92 -6.67
C THR A 56 -2.56 -4.99 -7.01
N TRP A 57 -2.00 -6.20 -6.97
CA TRP A 57 -0.61 -6.45 -7.38
C TRP A 57 -0.59 -7.04 -8.78
N ASP A 58 0.43 -6.66 -9.55
CA ASP A 58 0.78 -7.32 -10.81
C ASP A 58 2.23 -7.76 -10.67
N ILE A 59 2.44 -9.06 -10.55
CA ILE A 59 3.75 -9.65 -10.30
C ILE A 59 3.97 -10.79 -11.26
N ALA A 60 4.95 -10.65 -12.15
CA ALA A 60 5.31 -11.69 -13.11
C ALA A 60 4.11 -12.19 -13.93
N GLY A 61 3.24 -11.27 -14.33
CA GLY A 61 2.06 -11.61 -15.14
C GLY A 61 0.87 -12.13 -14.36
N THR A 62 0.99 -12.27 -13.05
CA THR A 62 -0.12 -12.72 -12.20
C THR A 62 -0.68 -11.55 -11.42
N ARG A 63 -2.00 -11.47 -11.40
CA ARG A 63 -2.72 -10.43 -10.65
C ARG A 63 -3.23 -11.00 -9.33
N TYR A 64 -2.96 -10.27 -8.26
CA TYR A 64 -3.45 -10.57 -6.93
C TYR A 64 -4.33 -9.41 -6.48
N VAL A 65 -5.48 -9.71 -5.90
CA VAL A 65 -6.40 -8.67 -5.46
C VAL A 65 -6.67 -8.88 -3.97
N GLY A 66 -6.59 -7.79 -3.21
CA GLY A 66 -6.82 -7.84 -1.78
C GLY A 66 -7.73 -6.74 -1.30
N THR A 67 -8.20 -6.92 -0.08
CA THR A 67 -8.97 -5.93 0.66
C THR A 67 -8.14 -5.49 1.85
N GLY A 68 -7.96 -4.18 1.98
CA GLY A 68 -7.15 -3.62 3.06
C GLY A 68 -7.96 -2.76 4.00
N ILE A 69 -7.51 -2.72 5.24
CA ILE A 69 -8.01 -1.80 6.25
C ILE A 69 -6.81 -1.13 6.90
N GLY A 70 -6.96 0.12 7.26
CA GLY A 70 -5.86 0.84 7.88
C GLY A 70 -5.96 2.33 7.66
N ASP A 71 -4.83 2.99 7.85
CA ASP A 71 -4.74 4.43 7.77
C ASP A 71 -3.40 4.81 7.12
N ARG A 72 -2.91 6.02 7.39
CA ARG A 72 -1.64 6.47 6.80
C ARG A 72 -0.40 5.90 7.48
N GLU A 73 -0.56 5.11 8.54
CA GLU A 73 0.56 4.52 9.27
C GLU A 73 0.67 3.02 9.08
N PHE A 74 -0.45 2.33 9.04
CA PHE A 74 -0.50 0.87 8.90
C PHE A 74 -1.62 0.46 7.99
N ILE A 75 -1.42 -0.63 7.27
CA ILE A 75 -2.48 -1.25 6.48
C ILE A 75 -2.34 -2.77 6.57
N ALA A 76 -3.44 -3.43 6.86
CA ALA A 76 -3.54 -4.88 6.87
C ALA A 76 -4.34 -5.31 5.63
N VAL A 77 -3.86 -6.32 4.93
CA VAL A 77 -4.48 -6.75 3.67
C VAL A 77 -4.69 -8.26 3.69
N SER A 78 -5.87 -8.68 3.28
CA SER A 78 -6.14 -10.06 2.94
C SER A 78 -6.22 -10.14 1.43
N TYR A 79 -5.46 -11.03 0.80
CA TYR A 79 -5.41 -11.10 -0.66
C TYR A 79 -5.80 -12.48 -1.17
N ARG A 80 -6.12 -12.54 -2.45
CA ARG A 80 -6.54 -13.76 -3.11
C ARG A 80 -6.03 -13.77 -4.54
N THR A 81 -5.67 -14.96 -5.02
CA THR A 81 -5.46 -15.24 -6.43
C THR A 81 -5.85 -16.70 -6.68
N GLY A 82 -6.81 -16.94 -7.59
CA GLY A 82 -7.36 -18.26 -7.76
C GLY A 82 -7.90 -18.80 -6.43
N ASP A 83 -7.43 -19.97 -6.01
CA ASP A 83 -7.80 -20.57 -4.72
C ASP A 83 -6.85 -20.20 -3.60
N ALA A 84 -5.75 -19.53 -3.91
CA ALA A 84 -4.77 -19.15 -2.91
C ALA A 84 -5.17 -17.86 -2.21
N THR A 85 -5.00 -17.84 -0.90
CA THR A 85 -5.24 -16.65 -0.09
C THR A 85 -4.06 -16.41 0.83
N GLY A 86 -3.97 -15.20 1.34
CA GLY A 86 -2.94 -14.84 2.29
C GLY A 86 -3.25 -13.53 2.96
N LEU A 87 -2.32 -13.09 3.79
CA LEU A 87 -2.46 -11.84 4.51
C LEU A 87 -1.11 -11.13 4.60
N ALA A 88 -1.20 -9.82 4.73
CA ALA A 88 -0.03 -8.97 4.78
C ALA A 88 -0.27 -7.79 5.72
N LEU A 89 0.79 -7.29 6.30
CA LEU A 89 0.74 -6.14 7.19
C LEU A 89 1.87 -5.19 6.80
N TYR A 90 1.53 -3.94 6.57
CA TYR A 90 2.48 -2.91 6.13
C TYR A 90 2.51 -1.73 7.08
N ALA A 91 3.67 -1.15 7.22
CA ALA A 91 3.88 0.11 7.93
C ALA A 91 4.41 1.15 6.95
N ALA A 92 3.98 2.39 7.12
CA ALA A 92 4.42 3.47 6.25
C ALA A 92 5.90 3.77 6.44
N THR A 93 6.57 4.07 5.33
CA THR A 93 7.95 4.52 5.33
C THR A 93 8.01 5.89 4.68
N LYS A 94 9.21 6.46 4.60
CA LYS A 94 9.39 7.77 3.98
C LYS A 94 8.89 7.79 2.53
N ASP A 95 9.16 6.73 1.76
CA ASP A 95 8.89 6.69 0.34
C ASP A 95 7.81 5.68 -0.06
N GLY A 96 7.11 5.11 0.89
CA GLY A 96 6.10 4.11 0.58
C GLY A 96 5.73 3.26 1.79
N TRP A 97 5.84 1.95 1.63
CA TRP A 97 5.38 0.99 2.65
C TRP A 97 6.32 -0.19 2.74
N LYS A 98 6.42 -0.76 3.91
CA LYS A 98 7.25 -1.94 4.15
C LYS A 98 6.43 -2.94 4.96
N GLY A 99 6.44 -4.21 4.55
CA GLY A 99 5.58 -5.18 5.19
C GLY A 99 6.10 -6.59 5.20
N ILE A 100 5.30 -7.42 5.86
CA ILE A 100 5.50 -8.85 5.96
C ILE A 100 4.23 -9.54 5.49
N TRP A 101 4.35 -10.76 5.00
CA TRP A 101 3.19 -11.48 4.48
C TRP A 101 3.39 -12.98 4.56
N THR A 102 2.28 -13.72 4.43
CA THR A 102 2.32 -15.17 4.39
C THR A 102 1.08 -15.71 3.68
N TYR A 103 1.10 -16.98 3.35
CA TYR A 103 -0.04 -17.69 2.77
C TYR A 103 -0.99 -18.17 3.88
N ALA A 104 -2.20 -18.57 3.50
CA ALA A 104 -3.10 -19.26 4.39
C ALA A 104 -2.38 -20.50 4.95
N ASN A 105 -2.39 -20.65 6.26
CA ASN A 105 -1.70 -21.72 6.99
C ASN A 105 -0.17 -21.66 6.89
N GLY A 106 0.38 -20.54 6.42
CA GLY A 106 1.82 -20.36 6.33
C GLY A 106 2.45 -20.22 7.71
N THR A 107 3.68 -20.72 7.85
CA THR A 107 4.44 -20.65 9.10
C THR A 107 5.72 -19.83 8.93
N LYS A 108 5.99 -19.35 7.73
CA LYS A 108 7.14 -18.51 7.42
C LYS A 108 6.67 -17.17 6.90
N LEU A 109 7.49 -16.16 7.07
CA LEU A 109 7.16 -14.82 6.59
C LEU A 109 7.92 -14.48 5.32
N GLY A 110 7.22 -13.85 4.39
CA GLY A 110 7.84 -13.13 3.30
C GLY A 110 7.92 -11.66 3.65
N SER A 111 8.57 -10.89 2.81
CA SER A 111 8.68 -9.45 3.00
C SER A 111 8.31 -8.71 1.72
N GLU A 112 7.92 -7.46 1.85
CA GLU A 112 7.64 -6.61 0.70
C GLU A 112 8.00 -5.17 1.02
N GLN A 113 8.44 -4.47 -0.01
CA GLN A 113 8.66 -3.05 0.07
C GLN A 113 8.01 -2.39 -1.14
N TRP A 114 7.23 -1.35 -0.88
CA TRP A 114 6.56 -0.56 -1.89
C TRP A 114 7.22 0.81 -1.94
N THR A 115 7.58 1.25 -3.13
CA THR A 115 8.16 2.57 -3.34
C THR A 115 7.27 3.35 -4.28
N GLU A 116 6.90 4.56 -3.91
CA GLU A 116 6.04 5.42 -4.73
C GLU A 116 6.64 5.63 -6.12
N GLN A 117 5.78 5.55 -7.12
CA GLN A 117 6.16 5.82 -8.51
C GLN A 117 6.23 7.32 -8.80
#